data_b01a5fcf82bd7420625a4ae6f6080d53
#
_entry.id   b01a5fcf82bd7420625a4ae6f6080d53
#
_cell.length_a   1.000
_cell.length_b   1.000
_cell.length_c   1.000
_cell.angle_alpha   90.00
_cell.angle_beta   90.00
_cell.angle_gamma   90.00
#
_symmetry.space_group_name_H-M   'P 1'
#
loop_
_entity.id
_entity.type
_entity.pdbx_description
1 polymer ?
#
loop_
_entity_poly.entity_id
_entity_poly.type
_entity_poly.pdbx_seq_one_letter_code
_entity_poly.pdbx_strand_id
1 'polypeptide(L)'
;MKRKIAQVIFNLPIETRFDYAIPVSMLGKVSVGARVKVGFGNKRLIGYVVALKEKSEFRHLKPILSLIDETPILDEDLLSQLKELADYYCCSLGEMIEISLPQAIRKGKQVDILHKGKIVSNVPSGKPEVSVLKDLPEQEKWDFYLGKIRTVLSAQRDVIFLVPEISYIK
;
A
#
# COMPACT_ATOMS: atom_id res chain seq x y z
N MET A 1 5.93 -6.56 -26.72
CA MET A 1 7.19 -7.15 -26.19
C MET A 1 7.06 -7.37 -24.69
N LYS A 2 7.55 -8.50 -24.13
CA LYS A 2 7.47 -8.74 -22.67
C LYS A 2 8.54 -7.91 -21.97
N ARG A 3 8.13 -7.04 -21.02
CA ARG A 3 9.05 -6.27 -20.18
C ARG A 3 9.88 -7.23 -19.31
N LYS A 4 11.20 -7.13 -19.37
CA LYS A 4 12.14 -8.09 -18.77
C LYS A 4 12.81 -7.59 -17.50
N ILE A 5 12.60 -6.33 -17.13
CA ILE A 5 13.27 -5.65 -16.04
C ILE A 5 12.24 -5.02 -15.14
N ALA A 6 12.40 -5.22 -13.84
CA ALA A 6 11.61 -4.56 -12.81
C ALA A 6 12.45 -3.50 -12.10
N GLN A 7 11.92 -2.30 -11.95
CA GLN A 7 12.46 -1.31 -11.04
C GLN A 7 11.90 -1.56 -9.64
N VAL A 8 12.78 -1.78 -8.70
CA VAL A 8 12.44 -2.14 -7.32
C VAL A 8 12.97 -1.07 -6.38
N ILE A 9 12.15 -0.68 -5.42
CA ILE A 9 12.52 0.17 -4.29
C ILE A 9 12.45 -0.61 -2.98
N PHE A 10 13.14 -0.10 -1.96
CA PHE A 10 13.25 -0.71 -0.64
C PHE A 10 12.93 0.31 0.45
N ASN A 11 12.70 -0.19 1.66
CA ASN A 11 12.70 0.65 2.86
C ASN A 11 14.11 1.14 3.16
N LEU A 12 14.54 2.14 2.42
CA LEU A 12 15.84 2.82 2.57
C LEU A 12 15.61 4.33 2.43
N PRO A 13 16.32 5.17 3.18
CA PRO A 13 16.18 6.63 3.13
C PRO A 13 16.83 7.23 1.87
N ILE A 14 16.56 6.64 0.71
CA ILE A 14 17.08 7.05 -0.59
C ILE A 14 16.01 6.89 -1.67
N GLU A 15 15.92 7.83 -2.59
CA GLU A 15 15.00 7.82 -3.74
C GLU A 15 15.51 6.95 -4.92
N THR A 16 16.41 6.01 -4.65
CA THR A 16 17.02 5.19 -5.70
C THR A 16 16.12 4.01 -6.07
N ARG A 17 15.91 3.84 -7.37
CA ARG A 17 15.25 2.68 -7.96
C ARG A 17 16.30 1.74 -8.51
N PHE A 18 16.18 0.46 -8.19
CA PHE A 18 17.13 -0.57 -8.57
C PHE A 18 16.54 -1.47 -9.64
N ASP A 19 17.29 -1.68 -10.71
CA ASP A 19 16.87 -2.54 -11.82
C ASP A 19 17.22 -4.00 -11.51
N TYR A 20 16.23 -4.89 -11.65
CA TYR A 20 16.37 -6.34 -11.51
C TYR A 20 15.87 -7.05 -12.75
N ALA A 21 16.57 -8.10 -13.18
CA ALA A 21 16.11 -8.96 -14.26
C ALA A 21 14.91 -9.80 -13.79
N ILE A 22 13.86 -9.88 -14.60
CA ILE A 22 12.73 -10.76 -14.36
C ILE A 22 13.05 -12.12 -15.00
N PRO A 23 13.18 -13.21 -14.20
CA PRO A 23 13.40 -14.55 -14.73
C PRO A 23 12.31 -14.98 -15.71
N VAL A 24 12.64 -15.84 -16.66
CA VAL A 24 11.68 -16.32 -17.67
C VAL A 24 10.43 -16.95 -17.02
N SER A 25 10.61 -17.68 -15.93
CA SER A 25 9.52 -18.31 -15.15
C SER A 25 8.54 -17.33 -14.50
N MET A 26 8.95 -16.06 -14.35
CA MET A 26 8.16 -14.99 -13.74
C MET A 26 7.67 -13.95 -14.73
N LEU A 27 8.02 -14.11 -16.03
CA LEU A 27 7.54 -13.20 -17.08
C LEU A 27 6.02 -13.23 -17.18
N GLY A 28 5.41 -12.05 -17.09
CA GLY A 28 3.95 -11.88 -17.13
C GLY A 28 3.26 -12.08 -15.77
N LYS A 29 4.00 -12.50 -14.72
CA LYS A 29 3.49 -12.59 -13.34
C LYS A 29 3.90 -11.39 -12.50
N VAL A 30 5.12 -10.87 -12.73
CA VAL A 30 5.59 -9.67 -12.03
C VAL A 30 4.89 -8.44 -12.60
N SER A 31 4.26 -7.66 -11.73
CA SER A 31 3.53 -6.42 -12.05
C SER A 31 3.94 -5.29 -11.12
N VAL A 32 3.62 -4.06 -11.48
CA VAL A 32 3.78 -2.90 -10.61
C VAL A 32 2.93 -3.12 -9.36
N GLY A 33 3.44 -2.71 -8.20
CA GLY A 33 2.81 -2.90 -6.89
C GLY A 33 3.02 -4.26 -6.24
N ALA A 34 3.66 -5.22 -6.94
CA ALA A 34 3.98 -6.53 -6.37
C ALA A 34 5.22 -6.45 -5.46
N ARG A 35 5.24 -7.31 -4.43
CA ARG A 35 6.42 -7.52 -3.60
C ARG A 35 7.29 -8.63 -4.18
N VAL A 36 8.58 -8.37 -4.20
CA VAL A 36 9.57 -9.35 -4.69
C VAL A 36 10.69 -9.54 -3.67
N LYS A 37 11.23 -10.75 -3.60
CA LYS A 37 12.46 -11.02 -2.86
C LYS A 37 13.64 -10.95 -3.81
N VAL A 38 14.65 -10.18 -3.47
CA VAL A 38 15.84 -9.94 -4.30
C VAL A 38 17.11 -9.97 -3.48
N GLY A 39 18.24 -10.17 -4.15
CA GLY A 39 19.57 -10.00 -3.55
C GLY A 39 20.01 -8.53 -3.56
N PHE A 40 20.30 -7.97 -2.40
CA PHE A 40 20.81 -6.61 -2.22
C PHE A 40 22.10 -6.65 -1.40
N GLY A 41 23.24 -6.32 -2.04
CA GLY A 41 24.56 -6.60 -1.44
C GLY A 41 24.69 -8.09 -1.11
N ASN A 42 25.00 -8.39 0.14
CA ASN A 42 25.10 -9.75 0.69
C ASN A 42 23.82 -10.22 1.42
N LYS A 43 22.75 -9.41 1.37
CA LYS A 43 21.47 -9.71 2.04
C LYS A 43 20.37 -10.02 1.02
N ARG A 44 19.30 -10.65 1.50
CA ARG A 44 18.06 -10.79 0.74
C ARG A 44 17.04 -9.83 1.34
N LEU A 45 16.48 -8.97 0.51
CA LEU A 45 15.48 -7.99 0.94
C LEU A 45 14.16 -8.22 0.20
N ILE A 46 13.09 -7.77 0.82
CA ILE A 46 11.80 -7.57 0.17
C ILE A 46 11.81 -6.17 -0.42
N GLY A 47 11.43 -6.06 -1.67
CA GLY A 47 11.27 -4.78 -2.35
C GLY A 47 9.94 -4.71 -3.07
N TYR A 48 9.58 -3.50 -3.46
CA TYR A 48 8.33 -3.18 -4.13
C TYR A 48 8.60 -2.80 -5.57
N VAL A 49 7.91 -3.44 -6.51
CA VAL A 49 8.05 -3.14 -7.94
C VAL A 49 7.28 -1.86 -8.24
N VAL A 50 7.98 -0.82 -8.69
CA VAL A 50 7.38 0.48 -9.03
C VAL A 50 7.32 0.77 -10.52
N ALA A 51 8.08 0.06 -11.34
CA ALA A 51 7.98 0.15 -12.79
C ALA A 51 8.50 -1.12 -13.47
N LEU A 52 8.09 -1.32 -14.71
CA LEU A 52 8.59 -2.38 -15.59
C LEU A 52 9.21 -1.75 -16.83
N LYS A 53 10.40 -2.21 -17.22
CA LYS A 53 11.17 -1.70 -18.36
C LYS A 53 11.56 -2.82 -19.34
N GLU A 54 11.92 -2.43 -20.53
CA GLU A 54 12.50 -3.34 -21.53
C GLU A 54 14.02 -3.30 -21.55
N LYS A 55 14.62 -2.17 -21.17
CA LYS A 55 16.07 -1.93 -21.19
C LYS A 55 16.54 -1.33 -19.88
N SER A 56 17.77 -1.61 -19.50
CA SER A 56 18.49 -1.01 -18.39
C SER A 56 19.82 -0.42 -18.89
N GLU A 57 20.29 0.58 -18.19
CA GLU A 57 21.63 1.14 -18.41
C GLU A 57 22.74 0.23 -17.87
N PHE A 58 22.36 -0.69 -16.97
CA PHE A 58 23.30 -1.63 -16.35
C PHE A 58 23.43 -2.91 -17.18
N ARG A 59 24.68 -3.32 -17.46
CA ARG A 59 24.98 -4.54 -18.23
C ARG A 59 24.66 -5.84 -17.46
N HIS A 60 24.83 -5.82 -16.14
CA HIS A 60 24.63 -6.99 -15.27
C HIS A 60 23.55 -6.70 -14.25
N LEU A 61 22.43 -7.36 -14.38
CA LEU A 61 21.30 -7.25 -13.44
C LEU A 61 21.21 -8.51 -12.60
N LYS A 62 21.07 -8.34 -11.29
CA LYS A 62 20.69 -9.46 -10.42
C LYS A 62 19.26 -9.90 -10.74
N PRO A 63 18.95 -11.19 -10.72
CA PRO A 63 17.60 -11.66 -10.95
C PRO A 63 16.73 -11.45 -9.70
N ILE A 64 15.41 -11.32 -9.93
CA ILE A 64 14.42 -11.50 -8.86
C ILE A 64 14.50 -12.95 -8.39
N LEU A 65 14.59 -13.16 -7.08
CA LEU A 65 14.68 -14.50 -6.48
C LEU A 65 13.31 -15.17 -6.38
N SER A 66 12.28 -14.42 -5.93
CA SER A 66 10.91 -14.91 -5.89
C SER A 66 9.91 -13.75 -5.92
N LEU A 67 8.74 -14.01 -6.49
CA LEU A 67 7.55 -13.19 -6.34
C LEU A 67 6.85 -13.61 -5.03
N ILE A 68 6.44 -12.65 -4.21
CA ILE A 68 5.77 -12.93 -2.93
C ILE A 68 4.26 -13.04 -3.14
N ASP A 69 3.69 -12.12 -3.89
CA ASP A 69 2.26 -12.04 -4.12
C ASP A 69 1.92 -12.39 -5.56
N GLU A 70 0.91 -13.20 -5.78
CA GLU A 70 0.36 -13.46 -7.12
C GLU A 70 -0.39 -12.25 -7.67
N THR A 71 -1.05 -11.52 -6.77
CA THR A 71 -1.73 -10.25 -7.06
C THR A 71 -0.98 -9.12 -6.39
N PRO A 72 -0.71 -7.99 -7.08
CA PRO A 72 -0.01 -6.86 -6.46
C PRO A 72 -0.81 -6.30 -5.29
N ILE A 73 -0.11 -5.98 -4.20
CA ILE A 73 -0.74 -5.42 -2.98
C ILE A 73 -0.93 -3.91 -3.04
N LEU A 74 -0.25 -3.25 -3.96
CA LEU A 74 -0.33 -1.81 -4.20
C LEU A 74 -0.86 -1.61 -5.62
N ASP A 75 -2.00 -0.99 -5.76
CA ASP A 75 -2.49 -0.52 -7.06
C ASP A 75 -1.84 0.82 -7.45
N GLU A 76 -2.10 1.29 -8.67
CA GLU A 76 -1.50 2.50 -9.20
C GLU A 76 -1.98 3.75 -8.43
N ASP A 77 -3.24 3.78 -8.01
CA ASP A 77 -3.82 4.90 -7.26
C ASP A 77 -3.17 5.02 -5.88
N LEU A 78 -3.03 3.89 -5.17
CA LEU A 78 -2.37 3.85 -3.86
C LEU A 78 -0.89 4.23 -3.98
N LEU A 79 -0.18 3.74 -5.00
CA LEU A 79 1.22 4.12 -5.23
C LEU A 79 1.38 5.62 -5.49
N SER A 80 0.44 6.23 -6.24
CA SER A 80 0.43 7.68 -6.48
C SER A 80 0.22 8.46 -5.19
N GLN A 81 -0.77 8.06 -4.37
CA GLN A 81 -1.03 8.69 -3.08
C GLN A 81 0.16 8.56 -2.11
N LEU A 82 0.77 7.37 -2.04
CA LEU A 82 1.94 7.14 -1.19
C LEU A 82 3.15 7.98 -1.64
N LYS A 83 3.27 8.25 -2.93
CA LYS A 83 4.31 9.14 -3.45
C LYS A 83 4.06 10.59 -3.01
N GLU A 84 2.84 11.09 -3.13
CA GLU A 84 2.48 12.44 -2.66
C GLU A 84 2.72 12.59 -1.15
N LEU A 85 2.38 11.56 -0.36
CA LEU A 85 2.66 11.54 1.07
C LEU A 85 4.17 11.49 1.37
N ALA A 86 4.95 10.73 0.62
CA ALA A 86 6.40 10.67 0.77
C ALA A 86 7.03 12.05 0.53
N ASP A 87 6.60 12.74 -0.53
CA ASP A 87 7.04 14.11 -0.85
C ASP A 87 6.64 15.08 0.28
N TYR A 88 5.42 14.98 0.80
CA TYR A 88 4.93 15.83 1.89
C TYR A 88 5.71 15.63 3.20
N TYR A 89 6.02 14.37 3.56
CA TYR A 89 6.76 14.04 4.78
C TYR A 89 8.28 14.02 4.61
N CYS A 90 8.79 14.39 3.44
CA CYS A 90 10.23 14.40 3.11
C CYS A 90 10.92 13.06 3.40
N CYS A 91 10.27 11.94 3.07
CA CYS A 91 10.83 10.61 3.17
C CYS A 91 10.81 9.89 1.82
N SER A 92 11.55 8.79 1.69
CA SER A 92 11.52 8.01 0.45
C SER A 92 10.18 7.28 0.26
N LEU A 93 9.82 7.04 -1.01
CA LEU A 93 8.63 6.22 -1.32
C LEU A 93 8.72 4.83 -0.69
N GLY A 94 9.93 4.25 -0.59
CA GLY A 94 10.13 2.94 0.05
C GLY A 94 9.81 2.96 1.55
N GLU A 95 10.20 4.00 2.26
CA GLU A 95 9.87 4.20 3.68
C GLU A 95 8.35 4.44 3.85
N MET A 96 7.75 5.27 2.98
CA MET A 96 6.31 5.54 3.03
C MET A 96 5.49 4.26 2.80
N ILE A 97 5.82 3.43 1.82
CA ILE A 97 5.17 2.14 1.60
C ILE A 97 5.33 1.25 2.84
N GLU A 98 6.53 1.19 3.40
CA GLU A 98 6.81 0.32 4.55
C GLU A 98 5.97 0.69 5.78
N ILE A 99 5.83 1.96 6.12
CA ILE A 99 5.03 2.40 7.26
C ILE A 99 3.52 2.26 7.03
N SER A 100 3.07 2.30 5.77
CA SER A 100 1.66 2.17 5.40
C SER A 100 1.16 0.73 5.44
N LEU A 101 2.07 -0.25 5.45
CA LEU A 101 1.70 -1.67 5.44
C LEU A 101 1.72 -2.28 6.85
N PRO A 102 0.78 -3.19 7.17
CA PRO A 102 0.83 -3.97 8.40
C PRO A 102 2.12 -4.78 8.53
N GLN A 103 2.61 -4.95 9.76
CA GLN A 103 3.89 -5.62 10.05
C GLN A 103 4.00 -7.03 9.44
N ALA A 104 2.91 -7.80 9.45
CA ALA A 104 2.90 -9.15 8.89
C ALA A 104 3.20 -9.13 7.37
N ILE A 105 2.63 -8.15 6.66
CA ILE A 105 2.84 -7.94 5.22
C ILE A 105 4.28 -7.52 4.96
N ARG A 106 4.80 -6.57 5.71
CA ARG A 106 6.21 -6.12 5.60
C ARG A 106 7.21 -7.28 5.75
N LYS A 107 6.92 -8.23 6.63
CA LYS A 107 7.73 -9.44 6.86
C LYS A 107 7.53 -10.54 5.81
N GLY A 108 6.76 -10.28 4.75
CA GLY A 108 6.59 -11.20 3.62
C GLY A 108 5.47 -12.23 3.79
N LYS A 109 4.55 -12.04 4.75
CA LYS A 109 3.33 -12.85 4.79
C LYS A 109 2.54 -12.62 3.50
N GLN A 110 2.20 -13.67 2.80
CA GLN A 110 1.30 -13.60 1.65
C GLN A 110 -0.08 -13.15 2.09
N VAL A 111 -0.71 -12.38 1.25
CA VAL A 111 -2.09 -11.90 1.45
C VAL A 111 -2.90 -12.30 0.24
N ASP A 112 -3.92 -13.11 0.46
CA ASP A 112 -4.95 -13.30 -0.53
C ASP A 112 -5.81 -12.04 -0.58
N ILE A 113 -5.45 -11.12 -1.45
CA ILE A 113 -6.30 -9.99 -1.74
C ILE A 113 -7.47 -10.54 -2.53
N LEU A 114 -8.53 -10.89 -1.82
CA LEU A 114 -9.81 -11.09 -2.44
C LEU A 114 -10.21 -9.75 -3.06
N HIS A 115 -9.91 -9.54 -4.33
CA HIS A 115 -10.55 -8.50 -5.13
C HIS A 115 -12.05 -8.84 -5.19
N LYS A 116 -12.74 -8.63 -4.09
CA LYS A 116 -14.18 -8.51 -4.13
C LYS A 116 -14.45 -7.29 -5.00
N GLY A 117 -14.81 -7.58 -6.22
CA GLY A 117 -15.31 -6.73 -7.27
C GLY A 117 -15.05 -5.22 -7.13
N LYS A 118 -14.92 -4.52 -8.22
CA LYS A 118 -14.87 -3.05 -8.23
C LYS A 118 -15.61 -2.52 -7.01
N ILE A 119 -14.88 -1.86 -6.10
CA ILE A 119 -15.55 -0.98 -5.15
C ILE A 119 -16.37 -0.07 -6.06
N VAL A 120 -17.64 -0.41 -6.20
CA VAL A 120 -18.58 0.52 -6.82
C VAL A 120 -18.56 1.67 -5.85
N SER A 121 -17.81 2.69 -6.19
CA SER A 121 -17.79 3.93 -5.44
C SER A 121 -19.17 4.56 -5.62
N ASN A 122 -20.15 4.05 -4.91
CA ASN A 122 -21.31 4.81 -4.53
C ASN A 122 -20.84 5.88 -3.51
N VAL A 123 -19.82 6.65 -3.93
CA VAL A 123 -19.53 7.90 -3.27
C VAL A 123 -20.73 8.78 -3.57
N PRO A 124 -21.55 9.11 -2.56
CA PRO A 124 -22.65 10.03 -2.77
C PRO A 124 -22.02 11.28 -3.39
N SER A 125 -22.61 11.77 -4.47
CA SER A 125 -22.18 13.00 -5.16
C SER A 125 -22.48 14.26 -4.33
N GLY A 126 -22.23 14.21 -3.03
CA GLY A 126 -22.42 15.28 -2.08
C GLY A 126 -21.08 15.80 -1.54
N LYS A 127 -21.05 17.05 -1.16
CA LYS A 127 -19.92 17.60 -0.41
C LYS A 127 -19.78 16.81 0.90
N PRO A 128 -18.53 16.48 1.33
CA PRO A 128 -18.32 15.80 2.59
C PRO A 128 -18.90 16.67 3.74
N GLU A 129 -19.71 16.04 4.59
CA GLU A 129 -20.20 16.69 5.79
C GLU A 129 -19.14 16.56 6.88
N VAL A 130 -18.64 17.69 7.36
CA VAL A 130 -17.70 17.75 8.47
C VAL A 130 -18.43 18.28 9.69
N SER A 131 -18.48 17.47 10.76
CA SER A 131 -19.06 17.88 12.05
C SER A 131 -17.97 17.92 13.11
N VAL A 132 -17.89 19.02 13.85
CA VAL A 132 -16.97 19.19 14.98
C VAL A 132 -17.78 19.17 16.27
N LEU A 133 -17.46 18.22 17.16
CA LEU A 133 -18.06 18.14 18.49
C LEU A 133 -17.15 18.84 19.50
N LYS A 134 -17.62 19.93 20.07
CA LYS A 134 -16.89 20.71 21.05
C LYS A 134 -17.69 20.81 22.36
N ASP A 135 -17.00 20.72 23.48
CA ASP A 135 -17.56 20.98 24.83
C ASP A 135 -18.80 20.13 25.21
N LEU A 136 -18.92 18.93 24.62
CA LEU A 136 -19.95 17.96 25.00
C LEU A 136 -19.44 17.01 26.10
N PRO A 137 -20.32 16.59 27.04
CA PRO A 137 -20.03 15.49 27.96
C PRO A 137 -19.63 14.22 27.21
N GLU A 138 -18.77 13.41 27.83
CA GLU A 138 -18.24 12.20 27.16
C GLU A 138 -19.36 11.25 26.70
N GLN A 139 -20.39 11.07 27.53
CA GLN A 139 -21.51 10.21 27.20
C GLN A 139 -22.27 10.71 25.95
N GLU A 140 -22.52 12.01 25.84
CA GLU A 140 -23.22 12.58 24.69
C GLU A 140 -22.38 12.47 23.40
N LYS A 141 -21.06 12.55 23.50
CA LYS A 141 -20.15 12.30 22.36
C LYS A 141 -20.29 10.86 21.88
N TRP A 142 -20.30 9.89 22.81
CA TRP A 142 -20.46 8.49 22.46
C TRP A 142 -21.83 8.20 21.85
N ASP A 143 -22.89 8.77 22.39
CA ASP A 143 -24.24 8.62 21.84
C ASP A 143 -24.33 9.17 20.41
N PHE A 144 -23.70 10.31 20.17
CA PHE A 144 -23.59 10.87 18.81
C PHE A 144 -22.81 9.94 17.85
N TYR A 145 -21.63 9.47 18.25
CA TYR A 145 -20.81 8.58 17.42
C TYR A 145 -21.56 7.27 17.10
N LEU A 146 -22.13 6.63 18.12
CA LEU A 146 -22.88 5.39 17.95
C LEU A 146 -24.11 5.59 17.07
N GLY A 147 -24.78 6.72 17.19
CA GLY A 147 -25.92 7.08 16.32
C GLY A 147 -25.51 7.19 14.86
N LYS A 148 -24.42 7.92 14.57
CA LYS A 148 -23.87 8.04 13.20
C LYS A 148 -23.38 6.70 12.65
N ILE A 149 -22.65 5.91 13.45
CA ILE A 149 -22.17 4.58 13.06
C ILE A 149 -23.36 3.67 12.68
N ARG A 150 -24.40 3.59 13.50
CA ARG A 150 -25.59 2.80 13.21
C ARG A 150 -26.29 3.21 11.92
N THR A 151 -26.40 4.52 11.68
CA THR A 151 -27.00 5.05 10.45
C THR A 151 -26.20 4.64 9.21
N VAL A 152 -24.86 4.71 9.26
CA VAL A 152 -24.00 4.34 8.13
C VAL A 152 -24.04 2.84 7.88
N LEU A 153 -23.98 2.01 8.94
CA LEU A 153 -24.02 0.56 8.82
C LEU A 153 -25.40 0.06 8.31
N SER A 154 -26.50 0.68 8.73
CA SER A 154 -27.83 0.34 8.21
C SER A 154 -27.98 0.64 6.71
N ALA A 155 -27.20 1.58 6.19
CA ALA A 155 -27.09 1.88 4.77
C ALA A 155 -26.11 0.95 4.02
N GLN A 156 -25.65 -0.15 4.62
CA GLN A 156 -24.69 -1.10 4.06
C GLN A 156 -23.37 -0.44 3.64
N ARG A 157 -22.89 0.53 4.43
CA ARG A 157 -21.65 1.27 4.21
C ARG A 157 -20.68 0.98 5.35
N ASP A 158 -19.38 1.12 5.06
CA ASP A 158 -18.31 0.93 6.03
C ASP A 158 -18.07 2.20 6.87
N VAL A 159 -17.54 1.99 8.08
CA VAL A 159 -17.15 3.06 9.00
C VAL A 159 -15.70 2.88 9.39
N ILE A 160 -14.90 3.94 9.28
CA ILE A 160 -13.57 4.00 9.85
C ILE A 160 -13.62 4.88 11.10
N PHE A 161 -13.32 4.30 12.27
CA PHE A 161 -13.27 5.01 13.53
C PHE A 161 -11.81 5.12 13.99
N LEU A 162 -11.27 6.33 13.99
CA LEU A 162 -9.89 6.60 14.38
C LEU A 162 -9.85 7.11 15.81
N VAL A 163 -8.99 6.50 16.62
CA VAL A 163 -8.74 6.92 18.00
C VAL A 163 -7.26 7.29 18.18
N PRO A 164 -6.93 8.28 19.02
CA PRO A 164 -5.55 8.73 19.20
C PRO A 164 -4.65 7.66 19.83
N GLU A 165 -5.20 6.78 20.68
CA GLU A 165 -4.46 5.73 21.36
C GLU A 165 -5.27 4.43 21.44
N ILE A 166 -4.55 3.29 21.38
CA ILE A 166 -5.15 1.95 21.49
C ILE A 166 -5.87 1.74 22.84
N SER A 167 -5.39 2.42 23.90
CA SER A 167 -5.99 2.37 25.25
C SER A 167 -7.45 2.84 25.29
N TYR A 168 -7.92 3.58 24.30
CA TYR A 168 -9.32 3.99 24.17
C TYR A 168 -10.23 2.93 23.54
N ILE A 169 -9.65 1.84 23.02
CA ILE A 169 -10.42 0.71 22.49
C ILE A 169 -10.66 -0.27 23.65
N LYS A 170 -11.89 -0.28 24.18
CA LYS A 170 -12.33 -1.23 25.21
C LYS A 170 -13.15 -2.34 24.57
#